data_814ace2bd751b54071d6b36e5a580f93
#
_entry.id   814ace2bd751b54071d6b36e5a580f93
#
_cell.length_a   1.000
_cell.length_b   1.000
_cell.length_c   1.000
_cell.angle_alpha   90.00
_cell.angle_beta   90.00
_cell.angle_gamma   90.00
#
_symmetry.space_group_name_H-M   'P 1'
#
loop_
_entity.id
_entity.type
_entity.pdbx_description
1 polymer ?
#
loop_
_entity_poly.entity_id
_entity_poly.type
_entity_poly.pdbx_seq_one_letter_code
_entity_poly.pdbx_strand_id
1 'polypeptide(L)'
;MKRHFCASVFIINPTNKKVLLVLHHKFNHWVQPGGHIENNETPEEAAVREAMEETGIEVELIGKRFPRESDFIIPIAIQRNIRNNVDEHIDFVYLAIPKQDSKILYISNESNGIRWFDRDDLIKYAVFEDIIMTYDRVINDDNLWK
;
A
#
# COMPACT_ATOMS: atom_id res chain seq x y z
N MET A 1 -4.57 20.51 -15.52
CA MET A 1 -4.48 19.19 -14.85
C MET A 1 -4.64 19.41 -13.35
N LYS A 2 -5.56 18.69 -12.74
CA LYS A 2 -5.80 18.80 -11.31
C LYS A 2 -4.86 17.85 -10.55
N ARG A 3 -4.19 18.37 -9.53
CA ARG A 3 -3.19 17.61 -8.76
C ARG A 3 -3.75 17.19 -7.41
N HIS A 4 -3.56 15.92 -7.06
CA HIS A 4 -3.98 15.34 -5.79
C HIS A 4 -2.80 14.65 -5.11
N PHE A 5 -2.70 14.84 -3.80
CA PHE A 5 -1.71 14.12 -2.99
C PHE A 5 -2.39 12.94 -2.31
N CYS A 6 -1.79 11.78 -2.47
CA CYS A 6 -2.32 10.51 -1.98
C CYS A 6 -1.28 9.79 -1.14
N ALA A 7 -1.74 8.84 -0.34
CA ALA A 7 -0.86 7.91 0.35
C ALA A 7 -1.42 6.50 0.18
N SER A 8 -0.54 5.55 -0.03
CA SER A 8 -0.91 4.15 -0.17
C SER A 8 0.02 3.26 0.64
N VAL A 9 -0.42 2.02 0.87
CA VAL A 9 0.25 1.12 1.79
C VAL A 9 0.46 -0.23 1.13
N PHE A 10 1.73 -0.65 1.10
CA PHE A 10 2.10 -1.99 0.67
C PHE A 10 2.18 -2.86 1.92
N ILE A 11 1.09 -3.57 2.22
CA ILE A 11 0.96 -4.35 3.46
C ILE A 11 1.46 -5.76 3.20
N ILE A 12 2.55 -6.13 3.86
CA ILE A 12 3.19 -7.44 3.70
C ILE A 12 2.96 -8.27 4.95
N ASN A 13 2.54 -9.51 4.76
CA ASN A 13 2.51 -10.49 5.84
C ASN A 13 3.95 -10.92 6.13
N PRO A 14 4.49 -10.65 7.33
CA PRO A 14 5.89 -10.93 7.62
C PRO A 14 6.22 -12.42 7.64
N THR A 15 5.23 -13.29 7.78
CA THR A 15 5.44 -14.74 7.83
C THR A 15 5.53 -15.35 6.44
N ASN A 16 4.53 -15.13 5.60
CA ASN A 16 4.47 -15.75 4.28
C ASN A 16 4.85 -14.85 3.11
N LYS A 17 5.12 -13.58 3.41
CA LYS A 17 5.55 -12.55 2.43
C LYS A 17 4.49 -12.22 1.38
N LYS A 18 3.23 -12.52 1.63
CA LYS A 18 2.16 -12.11 0.72
C LYS A 18 1.83 -10.64 0.93
N VAL A 19 1.35 -10.00 -0.13
CA VAL A 19 0.87 -8.61 -0.10
C VAL A 19 -0.64 -8.57 -0.07
N LEU A 20 -1.20 -7.64 0.70
CA LEU A 20 -2.65 -7.45 0.77
C LEU A 20 -3.09 -6.42 -0.25
N LEU A 21 -3.98 -6.81 -1.13
CA LEU A 21 -4.57 -5.92 -2.13
C LEU A 21 -6.08 -5.87 -1.98
N VAL A 22 -6.65 -4.78 -2.49
CA VAL A 22 -8.10 -4.57 -2.51
C VAL A 22 -8.56 -4.44 -3.96
N LEU A 23 -9.78 -4.90 -4.22
CA LEU A 23 -10.38 -4.79 -5.55
C LEU A 23 -10.97 -3.40 -5.71
N HIS A 24 -10.41 -2.63 -6.64
CA HIS A 24 -10.89 -1.28 -6.93
C HIS A 24 -12.16 -1.34 -7.78
N HIS A 25 -13.25 -0.82 -7.25
CA HIS A 25 -14.56 -0.90 -7.90
C HIS A 25 -14.61 -0.26 -9.30
N LYS A 26 -13.94 0.87 -9.46
CA LYS A 26 -13.94 1.61 -10.74
C LYS A 26 -13.23 0.89 -11.86
N PHE A 27 -12.10 0.25 -11.53
CA PHE A 27 -11.21 -0.31 -12.55
C PHE A 27 -11.24 -1.83 -12.62
N ASN A 28 -11.93 -2.47 -11.67
CA ASN A 28 -11.96 -3.92 -11.57
C ASN A 28 -10.54 -4.52 -11.50
N HIS A 29 -9.63 -3.84 -10.83
CA HIS A 29 -8.24 -4.25 -10.63
C HIS A 29 -7.91 -4.32 -9.15
N TRP A 30 -7.02 -5.25 -8.82
CA TRP A 30 -6.48 -5.37 -7.47
C TRP A 30 -5.33 -4.38 -7.29
N VAL A 31 -5.42 -3.55 -6.25
CA VAL A 31 -4.44 -2.50 -5.98
C VAL A 31 -4.15 -2.42 -4.49
N GLN A 32 -3.02 -1.79 -4.12
CA GLN A 32 -2.76 -1.53 -2.72
C GLN A 32 -3.77 -0.54 -2.14
N PRO A 33 -4.11 -0.66 -0.84
CA PRO A 33 -4.98 0.32 -0.17
C PRO A 33 -4.36 1.71 -0.22
N GLY A 34 -5.20 2.71 -0.38
CA GLY A 34 -4.75 4.10 -0.40
C GLY A 34 -5.83 5.06 -0.86
N GLY A 35 -5.55 6.34 -0.74
CA GLY A 35 -6.46 7.40 -1.16
C GLY A 35 -5.89 8.78 -0.89
N HIS A 36 -6.72 9.79 -1.04
CA HIS A 36 -6.33 11.19 -0.89
C HIS A 36 -5.93 11.51 0.55
N ILE A 37 -4.87 12.30 0.69
CA ILE A 37 -4.47 12.89 1.97
C ILE A 37 -5.45 14.02 2.28
N GLU A 38 -6.07 13.97 3.46
CA GLU A 38 -7.04 14.98 3.87
C GLU A 38 -6.35 16.22 4.44
N ASN A 39 -7.11 17.31 4.58
CA ASN A 39 -6.60 18.52 5.20
C ASN A 39 -6.12 18.23 6.62
N ASN A 40 -4.96 18.78 6.97
CA ASN A 40 -4.34 18.62 8.28
C ASN A 40 -3.90 17.19 8.61
N GLU A 41 -3.84 16.33 7.59
CA GLU A 41 -3.39 14.97 7.73
C GLU A 41 -2.00 14.82 7.12
N THR A 42 -1.10 14.12 7.80
CA THR A 42 0.20 13.78 7.23
C THR A 42 0.06 12.59 6.28
N PRO A 43 1.02 12.39 5.37
CA PRO A 43 1.00 11.20 4.53
C PRO A 43 0.98 9.89 5.33
N GLU A 44 1.71 9.82 6.45
CA GLU A 44 1.71 8.63 7.31
C GLU A 44 0.34 8.38 7.93
N GLU A 45 -0.30 9.44 8.42
CA GLU A 45 -1.64 9.34 8.99
C GLU A 45 -2.66 8.89 7.94
N ALA A 46 -2.57 9.43 6.73
CA ALA A 46 -3.44 9.05 5.63
C ALA A 46 -3.27 7.57 5.25
N ALA A 47 -2.02 7.10 5.19
CA ALA A 47 -1.72 5.70 4.87
C ALA A 47 -2.36 4.75 5.88
N VAL A 48 -2.20 5.03 7.17
CA VAL A 48 -2.76 4.20 8.24
C VAL A 48 -4.30 4.24 8.21
N ARG A 49 -4.87 5.41 8.02
CA ARG A 49 -6.34 5.58 7.93
C ARG A 49 -6.92 4.82 6.74
N GLU A 50 -6.33 4.96 5.57
CA GLU A 50 -6.82 4.29 4.36
C GLU A 50 -6.73 2.77 4.49
N ALA A 51 -5.64 2.25 5.09
CA ALA A 51 -5.52 0.82 5.36
C ALA A 51 -6.68 0.34 6.23
N MET A 52 -6.98 1.07 7.30
CA MET A 52 -8.08 0.72 8.20
C MET A 52 -9.44 0.79 7.50
N GLU A 53 -9.70 1.86 6.75
CA GLU A 53 -10.98 2.02 6.06
C GLU A 53 -11.23 0.95 5.02
N GLU A 54 -10.20 0.61 4.24
CA GLU A 54 -10.37 -0.31 3.12
C GLU A 54 -10.22 -1.79 3.49
N THR A 55 -9.44 -2.09 4.53
CA THR A 55 -9.14 -3.49 4.89
C THR A 55 -9.55 -3.87 6.30
N GLY A 56 -9.82 -2.89 7.17
CA GLY A 56 -10.06 -3.16 8.58
C GLY A 56 -8.79 -3.48 9.37
N ILE A 57 -7.61 -3.34 8.76
CA ILE A 57 -6.34 -3.67 9.40
C ILE A 57 -5.70 -2.42 10.00
N GLU A 58 -5.28 -2.55 11.26
CA GLU A 58 -4.36 -1.59 11.85
C GLU A 58 -2.94 -2.00 11.45
N VAL A 59 -2.21 -1.09 10.80
CA VAL A 59 -0.87 -1.38 10.27
C VAL A 59 0.19 -0.61 11.02
N GLU A 60 1.40 -1.18 11.02
CA GLU A 60 2.61 -0.52 11.47
C GLU A 60 3.44 -0.21 10.22
N LEU A 61 3.73 1.08 10.01
CA LEU A 61 4.57 1.50 8.89
C LEU A 61 6.03 1.14 9.18
N ILE A 62 6.68 0.59 8.16
CA ILE A 62 8.08 0.17 8.23
C ILE A 62 8.90 1.16 7.40
N GLY A 63 10.03 1.60 7.96
CA GLY A 63 10.92 2.47 7.25
C GLY A 63 11.77 3.31 8.18
N LYS A 64 12.72 4.00 7.58
CA LYS A 64 13.67 4.82 8.29
C LYS A 64 13.18 6.26 8.36
N ARG A 65 13.30 6.87 9.52
CA ARG A 65 13.10 8.30 9.71
C ARG A 65 14.46 8.99 9.56
N PHE A 66 14.54 9.97 8.69
CA PHE A 66 15.81 10.61 8.40
C PHE A 66 15.59 12.08 8.06
N PRO A 67 16.46 13.01 8.51
CA PRO A 67 17.67 12.74 9.31
C PRO A 67 17.41 12.55 10.81
N ARG A 68 16.22 12.86 11.32
CA ARG A 68 15.89 12.79 12.75
C ARG A 68 14.79 11.77 13.00
N GLU A 69 14.76 11.22 14.21
CA GLU A 69 13.66 10.32 14.62
C GLU A 69 12.29 11.00 14.59
N SER A 70 12.27 12.33 14.71
CA SER A 70 11.02 13.12 14.62
C SER A 70 10.59 13.42 13.19
N ASP A 71 11.40 13.08 12.21
CA ASP A 71 11.02 13.28 10.80
C ASP A 71 10.10 12.15 10.33
N PHE A 72 9.50 12.34 9.15
CA PHE A 72 8.63 11.33 8.58
C PHE A 72 9.42 10.12 8.09
N ILE A 73 8.76 8.97 8.09
CA ILE A 73 9.30 7.77 7.46
C ILE A 73 9.51 8.07 5.98
N ILE A 74 10.66 7.66 5.47
CA ILE A 74 10.94 7.74 4.03
C ILE A 74 10.06 6.69 3.35
N PRO A 75 9.15 7.09 2.46
CA PRO A 75 8.32 6.12 1.74
C PRO A 75 9.17 5.26 0.81
N ILE A 76 8.69 4.07 0.47
CA ILE A 76 9.42 3.18 -0.44
C ILE A 76 9.36 3.67 -1.88
N ALA A 77 8.39 4.52 -2.20
CA ALA A 77 8.26 5.14 -3.51
C ALA A 77 7.42 6.40 -3.40
N ILE A 78 7.63 7.32 -4.33
CA ILE A 78 6.72 8.44 -4.58
C ILE A 78 6.35 8.30 -6.05
N GLN A 79 5.09 7.92 -6.31
CA GLN A 79 4.64 7.59 -7.65
C GLN A 79 3.80 8.72 -8.23
N ARG A 80 3.89 8.88 -9.53
CA ARG A 80 3.08 9.83 -10.28
C ARG A 80 2.16 9.08 -11.20
N ASN A 81 0.85 9.22 -10.98
CA ASN A 81 -0.17 8.59 -11.81
C ASN A 81 -1.03 9.65 -12.47
N ILE A 82 -1.12 9.60 -13.78
CA ILE A 82 -1.95 10.52 -14.55
C ILE A 82 -3.16 9.74 -15.05
N ARG A 83 -4.35 10.27 -14.77
CA ARG A 83 -5.62 9.66 -15.18
C ARG A 83 -6.33 10.55 -16.18
N ASN A 84 -6.65 9.99 -17.34
CA ASN A 84 -7.42 10.66 -18.38
C ASN A 84 -6.86 12.04 -18.79
N ASN A 85 -5.57 12.28 -18.61
CA ASN A 85 -4.90 13.55 -18.91
C ASN A 85 -5.47 14.76 -18.15
N VAL A 86 -6.30 14.54 -17.13
CA VAL A 86 -6.93 15.61 -16.36
C VAL A 86 -6.55 15.60 -14.88
N ASP A 87 -6.25 14.43 -14.34
CA ASP A 87 -5.90 14.28 -12.92
C ASP A 87 -4.50 13.69 -12.79
N GLU A 88 -3.71 14.30 -11.89
CA GLU A 88 -2.40 13.81 -11.49
C GLU A 88 -2.45 13.43 -10.02
N HIS A 89 -2.11 12.18 -9.71
CA HIS A 89 -1.96 11.72 -8.33
C HIS A 89 -0.49 11.59 -8.00
N ILE A 90 -0.08 12.25 -6.93
CA ILE A 90 1.25 12.07 -6.35
C ILE A 90 1.06 11.19 -5.13
N ASP A 91 1.53 9.97 -5.20
CA ASP A 91 1.25 8.91 -4.23
C ASP A 91 2.49 8.58 -3.40
N PHE A 92 2.40 8.81 -2.09
CA PHE A 92 3.43 8.41 -1.12
C PHE A 92 3.16 6.96 -0.74
N VAL A 93 4.00 6.05 -1.22
CA VAL A 93 3.82 4.61 -1.02
C VAL A 93 4.64 4.15 0.18
N TYR A 94 3.96 3.59 1.18
CA TYR A 94 4.61 3.09 2.40
C TYR A 94 4.60 1.57 2.45
N LEU A 95 5.65 1.02 3.06
CA LEU A 95 5.70 -0.38 3.43
C LEU A 95 5.12 -0.52 4.83
N ALA A 96 4.32 -1.54 5.07
CA ALA A 96 3.72 -1.80 6.37
C ALA A 96 3.53 -3.27 6.63
N ILE A 97 3.40 -3.60 7.90
CA ILE A 97 2.98 -4.93 8.34
C ILE A 97 1.73 -4.78 9.20
N PRO A 98 0.87 -5.80 9.26
CA PRO A 98 -0.26 -5.78 10.20
C PRO A 98 0.26 -5.71 11.64
N LYS A 99 -0.38 -4.90 12.48
CA LYS A 99 -0.13 -4.95 13.93
C LYS A 99 -0.61 -6.29 14.46
N GLN A 100 -0.04 -6.70 15.61
CA GLN A 100 -0.35 -8.00 16.22
C GLN A 100 -1.85 -8.20 16.42
N ASP A 101 -2.28 -9.45 16.33
CA ASP A 101 -3.67 -9.92 16.53
C ASP A 101 -4.66 -9.52 15.45
N SER A 102 -4.19 -9.11 14.30
CA SER A 102 -5.12 -8.91 13.21
C SER A 102 -5.63 -10.27 12.73
N LYS A 103 -6.87 -10.57 13.03
CA LYS A 103 -7.62 -11.72 12.51
C LYS A 103 -7.56 -11.81 10.99
N ILE A 104 -7.10 -10.80 10.42
CA ILE A 104 -7.01 -10.55 8.99
C ILE A 104 -5.89 -11.31 8.32
N LEU A 105 -4.93 -11.81 9.08
CA LEU A 105 -3.96 -12.77 8.55
C LEU A 105 -4.67 -14.01 8.02
N TYR A 106 -5.94 -14.18 8.41
CA TYR A 106 -6.78 -15.32 8.02
C TYR A 106 -7.80 -14.97 6.93
N ILE A 107 -7.84 -13.73 6.42
CA ILE A 107 -8.69 -13.41 5.28
C ILE A 107 -8.15 -14.20 4.09
N SER A 108 -8.93 -15.20 3.70
CA SER A 108 -8.54 -16.12 2.64
C SER A 108 -9.35 -15.95 1.37
N ASN A 109 -10.43 -15.17 1.41
CA ASN A 109 -11.31 -15.09 0.27
C ASN A 109 -11.46 -13.65 -0.24
N GLU A 110 -11.66 -13.56 -1.52
CA GLU A 110 -11.85 -12.33 -2.24
C GLU A 110 -13.28 -11.81 -2.23
N SER A 111 -14.18 -12.46 -1.47
CA SER A 111 -15.60 -12.12 -1.46
C SER A 111 -15.87 -10.69 -0.98
N ASN A 112 -14.99 -10.14 -0.15
CA ASN A 112 -15.08 -8.76 0.32
C ASN A 112 -14.19 -7.79 -0.46
N GLY A 113 -13.60 -8.25 -1.57
CA GLY A 113 -12.68 -7.43 -2.33
C GLY A 113 -11.35 -7.18 -1.63
N ILE A 114 -10.92 -8.08 -0.76
CA ILE A 114 -9.65 -8.01 -0.03
C ILE A 114 -9.01 -9.40 -0.12
N ARG A 115 -7.72 -9.44 -0.49
CA ARG A 115 -7.05 -10.72 -0.64
C ARG A 115 -5.54 -10.60 -0.49
N TRP A 116 -4.92 -11.64 0.09
CA TRP A 116 -3.47 -11.79 0.12
C TRP A 116 -2.99 -12.43 -1.19
N PHE A 117 -1.92 -11.87 -1.75
CA PHE A 117 -1.34 -12.32 -3.02
C PHE A 117 0.10 -12.73 -2.82
N ASP A 118 0.48 -13.92 -3.34
CA ASP A 118 1.88 -14.21 -3.61
C ASP A 118 2.22 -13.75 -5.03
N ARG A 119 3.46 -13.96 -5.46
CA ARG A 119 3.89 -13.47 -6.77
C ARG A 119 3.12 -14.12 -7.91
N ASP A 120 2.84 -15.42 -7.80
CA ASP A 120 2.09 -16.14 -8.84
C ASP A 120 0.65 -15.61 -8.94
N ASP A 121 0.05 -15.27 -7.80
CA ASP A 121 -1.27 -14.65 -7.78
C ASP A 121 -1.26 -13.28 -8.47
N LEU A 122 -0.24 -12.47 -8.26
CA LEU A 122 -0.12 -11.17 -8.89
C LEU A 122 -0.14 -11.29 -10.41
N ILE A 123 0.53 -12.30 -10.95
CA ILE A 123 0.56 -12.58 -12.37
C ILE A 123 -0.79 -13.14 -12.84
N LYS A 124 -1.32 -14.10 -12.11
CA LYS A 124 -2.59 -14.77 -12.45
C LYS A 124 -3.76 -13.78 -12.54
N TYR A 125 -3.81 -12.82 -11.63
CA TYR A 125 -4.89 -11.84 -11.59
C TYR A 125 -4.58 -10.58 -12.39
N ALA A 126 -3.52 -10.60 -13.19
CA ALA A 126 -3.13 -9.49 -14.07
C ALA A 126 -3.02 -8.15 -13.32
N VAL A 127 -2.41 -8.17 -12.15
CA VAL A 127 -2.16 -6.99 -11.35
C VAL A 127 -1.23 -6.05 -12.13
N PHE A 128 -1.40 -4.74 -11.97
CA PHE A 128 -0.58 -3.76 -12.68
C PHE A 128 0.92 -4.00 -12.46
N GLU A 129 1.70 -3.77 -13.53
CA GLU A 129 3.14 -4.03 -13.53
C GLU A 129 3.89 -3.27 -12.44
N ASP A 130 3.51 -2.01 -12.18
CA ASP A 130 4.14 -1.21 -11.14
C ASP A 130 3.96 -1.83 -9.75
N ILE A 131 2.83 -2.48 -9.49
CA ILE A 131 2.59 -3.19 -8.23
C ILE A 131 3.48 -4.43 -8.14
N ILE A 132 3.62 -5.18 -9.23
CA ILE A 132 4.50 -6.34 -9.27
C ILE A 132 5.96 -5.93 -9.06
N MET A 133 6.39 -4.84 -9.70
CA MET A 133 7.74 -4.31 -9.52
C MET A 133 7.99 -3.86 -8.08
N THR A 134 7.00 -3.21 -7.46
CA THR A 134 7.09 -2.81 -6.06
C THR A 134 7.19 -4.02 -5.14
N TYR A 135 6.38 -5.04 -5.41
CA TYR A 135 6.42 -6.30 -4.65
C TYR A 135 7.81 -6.95 -4.74
N ASP A 136 8.35 -7.06 -5.94
CA ASP A 136 9.67 -7.66 -6.15
C ASP A 136 10.76 -6.88 -5.40
N ARG A 137 10.70 -5.56 -5.42
CA ARG A 137 11.64 -4.72 -4.68
C ARG A 137 11.51 -4.94 -3.17
N VAL A 138 10.30 -4.94 -2.65
CA VAL A 138 10.03 -5.11 -1.22
C VAL A 138 10.53 -6.47 -0.72
N ILE A 139 10.32 -7.51 -1.51
CA ILE A 139 10.73 -8.87 -1.12
C ILE A 139 12.26 -9.05 -1.18
N ASN A 140 12.92 -8.37 -2.11
CA ASN A 140 14.34 -8.59 -2.38
C ASN A 140 15.28 -7.54 -1.79
N ASP A 141 14.80 -6.41 -1.33
CA ASP A 141 15.64 -5.35 -0.77
C ASP A 141 15.52 -5.32 0.76
N ASP A 142 16.46 -5.98 1.43
CA ASP A 142 16.48 -6.05 2.88
C ASP A 142 16.61 -4.68 3.55
N ASN A 143 17.16 -3.70 2.86
CA ASN A 143 17.34 -2.36 3.43
C ASN A 143 16.03 -1.64 3.69
N LEU A 144 14.98 -1.98 2.96
CA LEU A 144 13.66 -1.38 3.17
C LEU A 144 13.05 -1.76 4.53
N TRP A 145 13.51 -2.89 5.10
CA TRP A 145 12.95 -3.43 6.32
C TRP A 145 13.67 -2.95 7.59
N LYS A 146 14.71 -2.17 7.45
CA LYS A 146 15.49 -1.65 8.60
C LYS A 146 14.95 -0.29 9.08
#